data_6c022f97e5818322d35bc1ac38aaa9f1
#
_entry.id   6c022f97e5818322d35bc1ac38aaa9f1
#
_cell.length_a   1.000
_cell.length_b   1.000
_cell.length_c   1.000
_cell.angle_alpha   90.00
_cell.angle_beta   90.00
_cell.angle_gamma   90.00
#
_symmetry.space_group_name_H-M   'P 1'
#
loop_
_entity.id
_entity.type
_entity.pdbx_description
1 polymer ?
#
loop_
_entity_poly.entity_id
_entity_poly.type
_entity_poly.pdbx_seq_one_letter_code
_entity_poly.pdbx_strand_id
1 'polypeptide(L)'
;MFSKTDVIESFETIIRERTPLPQGLIELWFEQALGQYELEIGHVDYGRETGCFGNDVRRSVITTLAYMMKVMYVERELSRVNKINNIITNDIKLNGNGETKKYTYNELLEERAAAADYINKQKTSWFGS
;
A
#
# COMPACT_ATOMS: atom_id res chain seq x y z
N MET A 1 -0.60 19.23 -13.02
CA MET A 1 -1.73 18.78 -12.16
C MET A 1 -1.77 17.27 -12.11
N PHE A 2 -1.82 16.70 -10.91
CA PHE A 2 -1.92 15.27 -10.72
C PHE A 2 -3.38 14.83 -10.57
N SER A 3 -3.64 13.54 -10.81
CA SER A 3 -4.99 12.97 -10.72
C SER A 3 -4.98 11.69 -9.89
N LYS A 4 -6.18 11.20 -9.57
CA LYS A 4 -6.35 9.90 -8.93
C LYS A 4 -5.65 8.80 -9.73
N THR A 5 -5.73 8.88 -11.05
CA THR A 5 -5.08 7.92 -11.96
C THR A 5 -3.57 7.89 -11.73
N ASP A 6 -2.93 9.04 -11.51
CA ASP A 6 -1.49 9.10 -11.24
C ASP A 6 -1.12 8.34 -9.97
N VAL A 7 -1.93 8.44 -8.91
CA VAL A 7 -1.72 7.69 -7.68
C VAL A 7 -1.84 6.19 -7.95
N ILE A 8 -2.89 5.78 -8.65
CA ILE A 8 -3.16 4.38 -8.95
C ILE A 8 -2.05 3.78 -9.82
N GLU A 9 -1.59 4.50 -10.84
CA GLU A 9 -0.48 4.06 -11.70
C GLU A 9 0.81 3.92 -10.90
N SER A 10 1.10 4.87 -10.01
CA SER A 10 2.27 4.78 -9.13
C SER A 10 2.17 3.57 -8.21
N PHE A 11 1.00 3.32 -7.63
CA PHE A 11 0.75 2.16 -6.79
C PHE A 11 0.99 0.86 -7.56
N GLU A 12 0.42 0.74 -8.76
CA GLU A 12 0.57 -0.47 -9.59
C GLU A 12 2.03 -0.71 -9.98
N THR A 13 2.78 0.35 -10.23
CA THR A 13 4.21 0.27 -10.51
C THR A 13 4.99 -0.21 -9.30
N ILE A 14 4.65 0.29 -8.11
CA ILE A 14 5.35 -0.05 -6.87
C ILE A 14 5.13 -1.52 -6.50
N ILE A 15 3.92 -2.02 -6.60
CA ILE A 15 3.61 -3.41 -6.21
C ILE A 15 4.06 -4.44 -7.23
N ARG A 16 4.23 -4.04 -8.49
CA ARG A 16 4.62 -4.93 -9.60
C ARG A 16 3.72 -6.16 -9.71
N GLU A 17 2.44 -5.99 -9.37
CA GLU A 17 1.47 -7.09 -9.40
C GLU A 17 1.10 -7.41 -10.84
N ARG A 18 1.17 -8.70 -11.18
CA ARG A 18 0.83 -9.18 -12.53
C ARG A 18 -0.64 -9.59 -12.64
N THR A 19 -1.26 -9.96 -11.53
CA THR A 19 -2.67 -10.32 -11.49
C THR A 19 -3.48 -9.05 -11.29
N PRO A 20 -4.44 -8.74 -12.16
CA PRO A 20 -5.27 -7.56 -11.97
C PRO A 20 -6.04 -7.61 -10.66
N LEU A 21 -5.99 -6.51 -9.91
CA LEU A 21 -6.75 -6.34 -8.68
C LEU A 21 -8.15 -5.82 -9.02
N PRO A 22 -9.19 -6.18 -8.23
CA PRO A 22 -10.52 -5.61 -8.44
C PRO A 22 -10.48 -4.09 -8.36
N GLN A 23 -11.10 -3.43 -9.33
CA GLN A 23 -11.09 -1.96 -9.40
C GLN A 23 -11.73 -1.31 -8.17
N GLY A 24 -12.81 -1.91 -7.67
CA GLY A 24 -13.46 -1.39 -6.45
C GLY A 24 -12.57 -1.45 -5.22
N LEU A 25 -11.70 -2.44 -5.12
CA LEU A 25 -10.74 -2.56 -4.04
C LEU A 25 -9.66 -1.48 -4.13
N ILE A 26 -9.13 -1.24 -5.33
CA ILE A 26 -8.14 -0.19 -5.57
C ILE A 26 -8.72 1.18 -5.20
N GLU A 27 -9.95 1.45 -5.59
CA GLU A 27 -10.61 2.71 -5.28
C GLU A 27 -10.87 2.87 -3.79
N LEU A 28 -11.24 1.80 -3.11
CA LEU A 28 -11.39 1.81 -1.66
C LEU A 28 -10.06 2.15 -0.97
N TRP A 29 -8.98 1.52 -1.40
CA TRP A 29 -7.65 1.80 -0.85
C TRP A 29 -7.21 3.23 -1.11
N PHE A 30 -7.53 3.77 -2.28
CA PHE A 30 -7.24 5.18 -2.58
C PHE A 30 -7.95 6.11 -1.61
N GLU A 31 -9.24 5.89 -1.38
CA GLU A 31 -10.02 6.70 -0.44
C GLU A 31 -9.48 6.59 0.99
N GLN A 32 -9.12 5.38 1.40
CA GLN A 32 -8.54 5.16 2.73
C GLN A 32 -7.18 5.82 2.87
N ALA A 33 -6.34 5.76 1.83
CA ALA A 33 -5.04 6.41 1.82
C ALA A 33 -5.18 7.93 1.92
N LEU A 34 -6.14 8.49 1.19
CA LEU A 34 -6.40 9.93 1.22
C LEU A 34 -6.83 10.38 2.62
N GLY A 35 -7.75 9.63 3.25
CA GLY A 35 -8.18 9.92 4.63
C GLY A 35 -7.05 9.77 5.63
N GLN A 36 -6.22 8.74 5.49
CA GLN A 36 -5.07 8.52 6.35
C GLN A 36 -4.06 9.66 6.21
N TYR A 37 -3.79 10.10 4.98
CA TYR A 37 -2.87 11.21 4.74
C TYR A 37 -3.35 12.48 5.44
N GLU A 38 -4.63 12.81 5.28
CA GLU A 38 -5.21 14.00 5.90
C GLU A 38 -5.18 13.94 7.43
N LEU A 39 -5.38 12.75 7.99
CA LEU A 39 -5.35 12.56 9.44
C LEU A 39 -3.93 12.65 10.01
N GLU A 40 -2.95 12.04 9.34
CA GLU A 40 -1.60 11.87 9.89
C GLU A 40 -0.61 12.93 9.43
N ILE A 41 -0.79 13.52 8.26
CA ILE A 41 0.17 14.44 7.68
C ILE A 41 -0.43 15.84 7.50
N GLY A 42 -1.49 15.96 6.71
CA GLY A 42 -2.09 17.26 6.50
C GLY A 42 -3.10 17.28 5.36
N HIS A 43 -3.73 18.41 5.20
CA HIS A 43 -4.77 18.59 4.19
C HIS A 43 -4.25 18.37 2.77
N VAL A 44 -5.07 17.73 1.96
CA VAL A 44 -4.81 17.51 0.53
C VAL A 44 -5.95 18.13 -0.27
N ASP A 45 -5.60 19.02 -1.20
CA ASP A 45 -6.57 19.59 -2.12
C ASP A 45 -6.86 18.57 -3.23
N TYR A 46 -8.01 17.90 -3.13
CA TYR A 46 -8.45 16.89 -4.08
C TYR A 46 -9.92 17.06 -4.38
N GLY A 47 -10.24 17.19 -5.68
CA GLY A 47 -11.61 17.29 -6.17
C GLY A 47 -12.19 15.93 -6.50
N ARG A 48 -13.17 15.47 -5.71
CA ARG A 48 -13.79 14.16 -5.92
C ARG A 48 -14.56 14.08 -7.23
N GLU A 49 -15.13 15.19 -7.66
CA GLU A 49 -15.92 15.26 -8.90
C GLU A 49 -15.03 15.17 -10.15
N THR A 50 -13.88 15.80 -10.11
CA THR A 50 -12.94 15.84 -11.24
C THR A 50 -11.92 14.72 -11.20
N GLY A 51 -11.68 14.15 -10.02
CA GLY A 51 -10.60 13.17 -9.80
C GLY A 51 -9.21 13.78 -9.89
N CYS A 52 -9.08 15.08 -9.71
CA CYS A 52 -7.82 15.80 -9.85
C CYS A 52 -7.40 16.48 -8.56
N PHE A 53 -6.09 16.52 -8.34
CA PHE A 53 -5.49 17.25 -7.23
C PHE A 53 -5.27 18.71 -7.62
N GLY A 54 -5.18 19.59 -6.62
CA GLY A 54 -4.87 21.00 -6.85
C GLY A 54 -3.50 21.20 -7.44
N ASN A 55 -3.28 22.38 -8.07
CA ASN A 55 -2.02 22.69 -8.75
C ASN A 55 -0.82 22.76 -7.81
N ASP A 56 -1.06 23.02 -6.53
CA ASP A 56 -0.01 23.12 -5.51
C ASP A 56 0.35 21.77 -4.87
N VAL A 57 -0.36 20.70 -5.23
CA VAL A 57 -0.06 19.36 -4.72
C VAL A 57 1.18 18.82 -5.41
N ARG A 58 2.18 18.42 -4.62
CA ARG A 58 3.48 17.98 -5.11
C ARG A 58 3.49 16.48 -5.39
N ARG A 59 4.46 16.05 -6.22
CA ARG A 59 4.66 14.64 -6.53
C ARG A 59 4.88 13.79 -5.27
N SER A 60 5.52 14.35 -4.24
CA SER A 60 5.75 13.63 -2.98
C SER A 60 4.45 13.20 -2.30
N VAL A 61 3.38 13.99 -2.43
CA VAL A 61 2.05 13.63 -1.94
C VAL A 61 1.52 12.42 -2.69
N ILE A 62 1.62 12.44 -4.02
CA ILE A 62 1.15 11.35 -4.89
C ILE A 62 1.89 10.07 -4.55
N THR A 63 3.21 10.12 -4.41
CA THR A 63 4.02 8.96 -4.06
C THR A 63 3.69 8.43 -2.67
N THR A 64 3.47 9.32 -1.71
CA THR A 64 3.09 8.92 -0.34
C THR A 64 1.76 8.20 -0.32
N LEU A 65 0.77 8.71 -1.05
CA LEU A 65 -0.53 8.05 -1.17
C LEU A 65 -0.38 6.64 -1.79
N ALA A 66 0.46 6.52 -2.82
CA ALA A 66 0.72 5.23 -3.45
C ALA A 66 1.36 4.23 -2.46
N TYR A 67 2.28 4.69 -1.61
CA TYR A 67 2.88 3.84 -0.58
C TYR A 67 1.89 3.48 0.52
N MET A 68 0.98 4.36 0.88
CA MET A 68 -0.11 4.03 1.80
C MET A 68 -1.00 2.92 1.24
N MET A 69 -1.33 3.00 -0.05
CA MET A 69 -2.05 1.92 -0.73
C MET A 69 -1.23 0.64 -0.76
N LYS A 70 0.09 0.72 -0.95
CA LYS A 70 0.98 -0.44 -0.89
C LYS A 70 0.92 -1.14 0.46
N VAL A 71 0.90 -0.40 1.56
CA VAL A 71 0.77 -1.00 2.90
C VAL A 71 -0.53 -1.79 2.99
N MET A 72 -1.63 -1.24 2.50
CA MET A 72 -2.92 -1.93 2.50
C MET A 72 -2.88 -3.21 1.65
N TYR A 73 -2.25 -3.13 0.49
CA TYR A 73 -2.05 -4.30 -0.38
C TYR A 73 -1.23 -5.38 0.33
N VAL A 74 -0.10 -5.00 0.93
CA VAL A 74 0.78 -5.95 1.63
C VAL A 74 0.05 -6.59 2.82
N GLU A 75 -0.73 -5.82 3.56
CA GLU A 75 -1.52 -6.36 4.68
C GLU A 75 -2.55 -7.38 4.21
N ARG A 76 -3.18 -7.14 3.05
CA ARG A 76 -4.09 -8.12 2.44
C ARG A 76 -3.33 -9.39 2.06
N GLU A 77 -2.16 -9.26 1.45
CA GLU A 77 -1.34 -10.41 1.06
C GLU A 77 -0.81 -11.18 2.28
N LEU A 78 -0.42 -10.48 3.34
CA LEU A 78 -0.03 -11.11 4.61
C LEU A 78 -1.18 -11.91 5.20
N SER A 79 -2.39 -11.36 5.18
CA SER A 79 -3.58 -12.05 5.67
C SER A 79 -3.84 -13.33 4.86
N ARG A 80 -3.69 -13.26 3.54
CA ARG A 80 -3.86 -14.44 2.67
C ARG A 80 -2.81 -15.50 2.95
N VAL A 81 -1.55 -15.10 3.09
CA VAL A 81 -0.44 -16.02 3.38
C VAL A 81 -0.64 -16.67 4.75
N ASN A 82 -1.09 -15.91 5.76
CA ASN A 82 -1.38 -16.45 7.08
C ASN A 82 -2.49 -17.50 7.06
N LYS A 83 -3.55 -17.26 6.30
CA LYS A 83 -4.64 -18.23 6.15
C LYS A 83 -4.15 -19.51 5.48
N ILE A 84 -3.36 -19.38 4.42
CA ILE A 84 -2.75 -20.51 3.72
C ILE A 84 -1.79 -21.24 4.66
N ASN A 85 -0.97 -20.53 5.42
CA ASN A 85 -0.03 -21.13 6.37
C ASN A 85 -0.75 -21.91 7.46
N ASN A 86 -1.89 -21.42 7.95
CA ASN A 86 -2.69 -22.15 8.94
C ASN A 86 -3.24 -23.47 8.37
N ILE A 87 -3.67 -23.47 7.12
CA ILE A 87 -4.11 -24.69 6.42
C ILE A 87 -2.93 -25.63 6.22
N ILE A 88 -1.79 -25.10 5.81
CA ILE A 88 -0.59 -25.87 5.49
C ILE A 88 0.14 -26.35 6.73
N THR A 89 0.06 -25.64 7.87
CA THR A 89 0.66 -26.11 9.12
C THR A 89 0.10 -27.47 9.51
N ASN A 90 -1.16 -27.74 9.19
CA ASN A 90 -1.73 -29.06 9.36
C ASN A 90 -1.18 -30.07 8.35
N ASP A 91 -0.87 -29.64 7.11
CA ASP A 91 -0.29 -30.50 6.07
C ASP A 91 1.23 -30.66 6.22
N ILE A 92 1.94 -29.64 6.72
CA ILE A 92 3.41 -29.65 6.88
C ILE A 92 3.84 -30.64 7.96
N LYS A 93 3.05 -30.83 8.98
CA LYS A 93 3.29 -31.91 9.93
C LYS A 93 3.30 -33.28 9.25
N LEU A 94 2.79 -33.33 8.01
CA LEU A 94 2.75 -34.52 7.19
C LEU A 94 3.80 -34.56 6.08
N ASN A 95 4.23 -33.40 5.52
CA ASN A 95 5.01 -33.34 4.27
C ASN A 95 6.31 -32.51 4.27
N GLY A 96 6.64 -31.77 5.31
CA GLY A 96 7.95 -31.11 5.46
C GLY A 96 8.27 -29.90 4.57
N ASN A 97 7.28 -29.25 3.95
CA ASN A 97 7.50 -28.17 2.96
C ASN A 97 7.29 -26.75 3.53
N GLY A 98 7.80 -26.46 4.74
CA GLY A 98 7.56 -25.18 5.42
C GLY A 98 8.41 -24.00 4.96
N GLU A 99 9.55 -24.24 4.31
CA GLU A 99 10.54 -23.18 4.08
C GLU A 99 10.12 -22.13 3.04
N THR A 100 9.53 -22.55 1.92
CA THR A 100 9.17 -21.65 0.81
C THR A 100 8.18 -20.58 1.21
N LYS A 101 7.30 -20.84 2.18
CA LYS A 101 6.26 -19.89 2.62
C LYS A 101 6.72 -18.95 3.71
N LYS A 102 7.72 -19.33 4.50
CA LYS A 102 8.36 -18.40 5.42
C LYS A 102 9.05 -17.27 4.67
N TYR A 103 9.65 -17.56 3.51
CA TYR A 103 10.28 -16.53 2.68
C TYR A 103 9.26 -15.52 2.17
N THR A 104 8.16 -15.96 1.61
CA THR A 104 7.12 -15.05 1.11
C THR A 104 6.58 -14.16 2.21
N TYR A 105 6.31 -14.73 3.39
CA TYR A 105 5.82 -13.98 4.53
C TYR A 105 6.84 -12.92 4.98
N ASN A 106 8.12 -13.30 5.10
CA ASN A 106 9.17 -12.39 5.50
C ASN A 106 9.41 -11.28 4.47
N GLU A 107 9.34 -11.61 3.18
CA GLU A 107 9.45 -10.62 2.11
C GLU A 107 8.32 -9.57 2.21
N LEU A 108 7.09 -10.01 2.46
CA LEU A 108 5.96 -9.13 2.64
C LEU A 108 6.12 -8.23 3.87
N LEU A 109 6.64 -8.77 4.98
CA LEU A 109 6.93 -7.97 6.16
C LEU A 109 7.99 -6.91 5.88
N GLU A 110 9.03 -7.25 5.12
CA GLU A 110 10.07 -6.30 4.72
C GLU A 110 9.51 -5.20 3.81
N GLU A 111 8.67 -5.55 2.85
CA GLU A 111 8.01 -4.58 1.98
C GLU A 111 7.11 -3.65 2.75
N ARG A 112 6.36 -4.18 3.73
CA ARG A 112 5.51 -3.38 4.60
C ARG A 112 6.34 -2.40 5.43
N ALA A 113 7.44 -2.87 5.99
CA ALA A 113 8.34 -2.04 6.80
C ALA A 113 8.98 -0.93 5.96
N ALA A 114 9.40 -1.24 4.74
CA ALA A 114 9.99 -0.26 3.83
C ALA A 114 8.97 0.82 3.43
N ALA A 115 7.73 0.42 3.13
CA ALA A 115 6.67 1.36 2.79
C ALA A 115 6.31 2.24 3.99
N ALA A 116 6.20 1.66 5.19
CA ALA A 116 5.92 2.40 6.42
C ALA A 116 7.04 3.39 6.74
N ASP A 117 8.29 3.00 6.51
CA ASP A 117 9.45 3.89 6.69
C ASP A 117 9.38 5.10 5.75
N TYR A 118 9.04 4.88 4.48
CA TYR A 118 8.86 5.96 3.53
C TYR A 118 7.78 6.94 4.01
N ILE A 119 6.64 6.43 4.45
CA ILE A 119 5.53 7.23 4.95
C ILE A 119 5.98 8.05 6.18
N ASN A 120 6.70 7.43 7.10
CA ASN A 120 7.19 8.09 8.31
C ASN A 120 8.19 9.21 7.97
N LYS A 121 9.02 9.03 6.96
CA LYS A 121 9.93 10.09 6.49
C LYS A 121 9.16 11.29 5.95
N GLN A 122 8.04 11.07 5.28
CA GLN A 122 7.19 12.16 4.81
C GLN A 122 6.56 12.92 5.98
N LYS A 123 6.13 12.22 7.02
CA LYS A 123 5.61 12.86 8.25
C LYS A 123 6.67 13.74 8.90
N THR A 124 7.88 13.23 9.03
CA THR A 124 9.00 13.96 9.63
C THR A 124 9.37 15.18 8.81
N SER A 125 9.40 15.05 7.48
CA SER A 125 9.68 16.16 6.57
C SER A 125 8.62 17.26 6.68
N TRP A 126 7.35 16.89 6.86
CA TRP A 126 6.26 17.85 7.00
C TRP A 126 6.34 18.62 8.33
N PHE A 127 6.65 17.92 9.43
CA PHE A 127 6.66 18.52 10.76
C PHE A 127 8.05 18.95 11.25
N GLY A 128 9.12 18.48 10.63
CA GLY A 128 10.48 18.61 11.14
C GLY A 128 11.36 19.61 10.45
N SER A 129 10.78 20.48 9.67
CA SER A 129 11.56 21.53 8.98
C SER A 129 12.10 22.57 9.90
#